data_4551ce6ba73f9fccd141ea4e27f28fa8
#
_entry.id   4551ce6ba73f9fccd141ea4e27f28fa8
#
_cell.length_a   1.000
_cell.length_b   1.000
_cell.length_c   1.000
_cell.angle_alpha   90.00
_cell.angle_beta   90.00
_cell.angle_gamma   90.00
#
_symmetry.space_group_name_H-M   'P 1'
#
loop_
_entity.id
_entity.type
_entity.pdbx_description
1 polymer ?
#
loop_
_entity_poly.entity_id
_entity_poly.type
_entity_poly.pdbx_seq_one_letter_code
_entity_poly.pdbx_strand_id
1 'polypeptide(L)'
;MFQKSSSNESGPGSPPTKQEWQILEKVATASVTEQRKARRWGIFFKLLTFFYLFVIIASLLPKESSLGPVYDEHVALVSLDGIIAADAPANANTVVAGLRDAFADDSSKAVILSINSPGGSPVQSGYINDEIYRLKALYPEKKMYAVIADLGASGGYYVASAADEIYADK
;
A
#
# COMPACT_ATOMS: atom_id res chain seq x y z
N MET A 1 -81.05 47.91 -5.25
CA MET A 1 -81.09 46.49 -4.84
C MET A 1 -79.64 46.10 -4.44
N PHE A 2 -79.32 46.26 -3.18
CA PHE A 2 -77.95 46.05 -2.67
C PHE A 2 -77.78 44.61 -2.19
N GLN A 3 -76.83 43.88 -2.77
CA GLN A 3 -76.51 42.55 -2.37
C GLN A 3 -75.39 42.60 -1.30
N LYS A 4 -75.70 42.18 -0.10
CA LYS A 4 -74.85 42.19 1.05
C LYS A 4 -73.87 40.99 1.02
N SER A 5 -72.62 41.28 0.77
CA SER A 5 -71.52 40.31 0.91
C SER A 5 -71.29 40.07 2.36
N SER A 6 -71.51 38.86 2.84
CA SER A 6 -71.19 38.44 4.21
C SER A 6 -69.72 37.96 4.26
N SER A 7 -68.82 38.81 4.64
CA SER A 7 -67.47 38.42 5.09
C SER A 7 -67.55 37.72 6.44
N ASN A 8 -67.24 36.43 6.48
CA ASN A 8 -67.14 35.64 7.68
C ASN A 8 -65.76 35.87 8.30
N GLU A 9 -65.66 36.94 9.10
CA GLU A 9 -64.46 37.18 9.95
C GLU A 9 -64.57 36.30 11.19
N SER A 10 -63.80 35.24 11.24
CA SER A 10 -63.57 34.48 12.45
C SER A 10 -62.67 35.27 13.40
N GLY A 11 -63.18 35.70 14.52
CA GLY A 11 -62.44 36.43 15.56
C GLY A 11 -61.40 35.54 16.24
N PRO A 12 -60.39 36.18 16.92
CA PRO A 12 -59.33 35.43 17.59
C PRO A 12 -59.87 34.68 18.79
N GLY A 13 -60.00 33.36 18.65
CA GLY A 13 -60.44 32.48 19.75
C GLY A 13 -61.42 31.35 19.39
N SER A 14 -61.87 31.25 18.17
CA SER A 14 -62.72 30.08 17.76
C SER A 14 -61.88 28.85 17.52
N PRO A 15 -62.35 27.67 17.98
CA PRO A 15 -61.62 26.40 17.72
C PRO A 15 -61.52 26.18 16.20
N PRO A 16 -60.37 25.66 15.75
CA PRO A 16 -60.10 25.49 14.32
C PRO A 16 -61.13 24.54 13.69
N THR A 17 -61.55 24.90 12.50
CA THR A 17 -62.52 24.12 11.71
C THR A 17 -61.90 22.78 11.28
N LYS A 18 -62.75 21.78 10.96
CA LYS A 18 -62.27 20.47 10.50
C LYS A 18 -61.30 20.55 9.29
N GLN A 19 -61.45 21.57 8.45
CA GLN A 19 -60.56 21.78 7.32
C GLN A 19 -59.18 22.31 7.75
N GLU A 20 -59.12 23.21 8.74
CA GLU A 20 -57.87 23.70 9.30
C GLU A 20 -57.12 22.62 10.05
N TRP A 21 -57.80 21.75 10.77
CA TRP A 21 -57.19 20.55 11.39
C TRP A 21 -56.57 19.60 10.35
N GLN A 22 -57.24 19.35 9.22
CA GLN A 22 -56.74 18.49 8.16
C GLN A 22 -55.50 19.10 7.48
N ILE A 23 -55.45 20.43 7.33
CA ILE A 23 -54.30 21.15 6.77
C ILE A 23 -53.10 21.05 7.75
N LEU A 24 -53.35 21.30 9.04
CA LEU A 24 -52.30 21.23 10.06
C LEU A 24 -51.71 19.80 10.17
N GLU A 25 -52.58 18.78 10.17
CA GLU A 25 -52.17 17.38 10.19
C GLU A 25 -51.33 17.01 8.91
N LYS A 26 -51.73 17.50 7.75
CA LYS A 26 -51.05 17.25 6.49
C LYS A 26 -49.66 17.94 6.42
N VAL A 27 -49.58 19.16 6.98
CA VAL A 27 -48.29 19.90 7.06
C VAL A 27 -47.37 19.24 8.12
N ALA A 28 -47.93 18.86 9.27
CA ALA A 28 -47.12 18.19 10.31
C ALA A 28 -46.59 16.82 9.86
N THR A 29 -47.42 16.03 9.17
CA THR A 29 -46.97 14.72 8.66
C THR A 29 -46.03 14.81 7.47
N ALA A 30 -46.16 15.81 6.60
CA ALA A 30 -45.26 16.01 5.47
C ALA A 30 -43.83 16.34 5.94
N SER A 31 -43.67 17.17 6.97
CA SER A 31 -42.34 17.54 7.48
C SER A 31 -41.57 16.36 8.14
N VAL A 32 -42.30 15.44 8.77
CA VAL A 32 -41.69 14.26 9.42
C VAL A 32 -41.22 13.21 8.40
N THR A 33 -41.93 13.06 7.29
CA THR A 33 -41.56 12.09 6.26
C THR A 33 -40.35 12.54 5.43
N GLU A 34 -40.18 13.84 5.18
CA GLU A 34 -39.01 14.38 4.49
C GLU A 34 -37.74 14.31 5.36
N GLN A 35 -37.84 14.57 6.64
CA GLN A 35 -36.69 14.47 7.56
C GLN A 35 -36.18 13.02 7.66
N ARG A 36 -37.04 12.03 7.63
CA ARG A 36 -36.65 10.60 7.65
C ARG A 36 -35.94 10.19 6.37
N LYS A 37 -36.36 10.69 5.21
CA LYS A 37 -35.68 10.43 3.92
C LYS A 37 -34.31 11.11 3.89
N ALA A 38 -34.20 12.37 4.28
CA ALA A 38 -32.95 13.12 4.33
C ALA A 38 -31.91 12.47 5.26
N ARG A 39 -32.33 11.95 6.45
CA ARG A 39 -31.44 11.21 7.36
C ARG A 39 -30.92 9.91 6.75
N ARG A 40 -31.76 9.14 6.06
CA ARG A 40 -31.36 7.88 5.42
C ARG A 40 -30.37 8.13 4.28
N TRP A 41 -30.57 9.17 3.48
CA TRP A 41 -29.63 9.58 2.44
C TRP A 41 -28.31 10.10 3.02
N GLY A 42 -28.37 10.87 4.11
CA GLY A 42 -27.17 11.32 4.82
C GLY A 42 -26.32 10.17 5.39
N ILE A 43 -26.97 9.14 5.95
CA ILE A 43 -26.27 7.94 6.43
C ILE A 43 -25.65 7.16 5.25
N PHE A 44 -26.41 7.00 4.16
CA PHE A 44 -25.91 6.32 2.95
C PHE A 44 -24.65 6.99 2.38
N PHE A 45 -24.68 8.32 2.22
CA PHE A 45 -23.51 9.05 1.71
C PHE A 45 -22.32 8.99 2.68
N LYS A 46 -22.56 9.07 3.99
CA LYS A 46 -21.47 8.89 4.98
C LYS A 46 -20.84 7.51 4.88
N LEU A 47 -21.65 6.46 4.81
CA LEU A 47 -21.13 5.09 4.65
C LEU A 47 -20.39 4.91 3.33
N LEU A 48 -20.90 5.48 2.24
CA LEU A 48 -20.24 5.45 0.93
C LEU A 48 -18.89 6.17 0.96
N THR A 49 -18.82 7.34 1.62
CA THR A 49 -17.57 8.09 1.77
C THR A 49 -16.56 7.32 2.61
N PHE A 50 -16.99 6.72 3.73
CA PHE A 50 -16.14 5.86 4.55
C PHE A 50 -15.63 4.63 3.79
N PHE A 51 -16.51 3.99 3.01
CA PHE A 51 -16.13 2.86 2.18
C PHE A 51 -15.11 3.25 1.11
N TYR A 52 -15.32 4.40 0.45
CA TYR A 52 -14.39 4.90 -0.56
C TYR A 52 -13.03 5.26 0.06
N LEU A 53 -13.04 5.94 1.23
CA LEU A 53 -11.83 6.26 1.97
C LEU A 53 -11.09 4.99 2.42
N PHE A 54 -11.83 3.98 2.89
CA PHE A 54 -11.27 2.68 3.25
C PHE A 54 -10.61 1.98 2.06
N VAL A 55 -11.24 1.99 0.89
CA VAL A 55 -10.67 1.41 -0.34
C VAL A 55 -9.39 2.15 -0.76
N ILE A 56 -9.38 3.49 -0.67
CA ILE A 56 -8.17 4.28 -0.96
C ILE A 56 -7.05 3.94 0.03
N ILE A 57 -7.34 3.93 1.34
CA ILE A 57 -6.35 3.60 2.36
C ILE A 57 -5.83 2.17 2.16
N ALA A 58 -6.72 1.20 1.92
CA ALA A 58 -6.34 -0.18 1.64
C ALA A 58 -5.50 -0.34 0.36
N SER A 59 -5.71 0.54 -0.62
CA SER A 59 -4.92 0.59 -1.86
C SER A 59 -3.56 1.25 -1.68
N LEU A 60 -3.42 2.15 -0.70
CA LEU A 60 -2.18 2.85 -0.38
C LEU A 60 -1.31 2.11 0.65
N LEU A 61 -1.91 1.16 1.39
CA LEU A 61 -1.13 0.28 2.24
C LEU A 61 -0.20 -0.54 1.35
N PRO A 62 1.11 -0.59 1.66
CA PRO A 62 2.00 -1.50 0.95
C PRO A 62 1.41 -2.89 1.06
N LYS A 63 1.08 -3.46 -0.07
CA LYS A 63 0.67 -4.84 -0.16
C LYS A 63 1.92 -5.65 0.16
N GLU A 64 2.14 -5.95 1.43
CA GLU A 64 3.01 -7.06 1.78
C GLU A 64 2.35 -8.28 1.17
N SER A 65 2.90 -8.69 0.03
CA SER A 65 2.46 -9.87 -0.72
C SER A 65 2.91 -11.12 0.04
N SER A 66 2.42 -11.29 1.26
CA SER A 66 2.62 -12.54 2.00
C SER A 66 1.72 -13.68 1.52
N LEU A 67 0.99 -13.46 0.43
CA LEU A 67 0.30 -14.48 -0.35
C LEU A 67 0.86 -14.47 -1.78
N GLY A 68 2.18 -14.46 -1.91
CA GLY A 68 2.84 -14.90 -3.14
C GLY A 68 2.37 -16.32 -3.43
N PRO A 69 2.25 -16.71 -4.71
CA PRO A 69 2.01 -18.10 -5.03
C PRO A 69 3.02 -18.93 -4.25
N VAL A 70 2.57 -20.06 -3.67
CA VAL A 70 3.46 -21.05 -3.07
C VAL A 70 4.36 -21.50 -4.22
N TYR A 71 5.50 -20.82 -4.36
CA TYR A 71 6.51 -21.24 -5.31
C TYR A 71 7.10 -22.54 -4.77
N ASP A 72 7.16 -23.54 -5.61
CA ASP A 72 8.04 -24.68 -5.41
C ASP A 72 9.44 -24.16 -5.08
N GLU A 73 10.24 -24.99 -4.43
CA GLU A 73 11.62 -24.66 -4.09
C GLU A 73 12.34 -23.97 -5.27
N HIS A 74 12.93 -22.81 -4.99
CA HIS A 74 13.59 -22.01 -6.03
C HIS A 74 14.94 -21.46 -5.56
N VAL A 75 15.65 -20.82 -6.47
CA VAL A 75 16.87 -20.07 -6.17
C VAL A 75 16.58 -18.60 -6.36
N ALA A 76 16.86 -17.79 -5.34
CA ALA A 76 16.67 -16.35 -5.42
C ALA A 76 17.84 -15.71 -6.18
N LEU A 77 17.52 -14.75 -7.07
CA LEU A 77 18.50 -13.98 -7.83
C LEU A 77 18.45 -12.50 -7.40
N VAL A 78 19.59 -11.99 -6.97
CA VAL A 78 19.79 -10.57 -6.66
C VAL A 78 20.79 -10.00 -7.64
N SER A 79 20.52 -8.81 -8.21
CA SER A 79 21.40 -8.17 -9.18
C SER A 79 22.18 -7.01 -8.58
N LEU A 80 23.45 -6.91 -8.92
CA LEU A 80 24.35 -5.80 -8.63
C LEU A 80 24.89 -5.25 -9.96
N ASP A 81 24.15 -4.34 -10.58
CA ASP A 81 24.44 -3.81 -11.92
C ASP A 81 24.87 -2.34 -11.89
N GLY A 82 25.99 -2.05 -12.53
CA GLY A 82 26.51 -0.70 -12.70
C GLY A 82 27.40 -0.22 -11.55
N ILE A 83 27.58 1.09 -11.45
CA ILE A 83 28.45 1.72 -10.45
C ILE A 83 27.81 1.65 -9.05
N ILE A 84 28.59 1.22 -8.07
CA ILE A 84 28.17 1.18 -6.67
C ILE A 84 28.29 2.59 -6.07
N ALA A 85 27.17 3.29 -5.89
CA ALA A 85 27.13 4.63 -5.33
C ALA A 85 25.82 4.87 -4.58
N ALA A 86 25.79 5.84 -3.66
CA ALA A 86 24.64 6.10 -2.79
C ALA A 86 23.38 6.52 -3.57
N ASP A 87 23.54 7.17 -4.69
CA ASP A 87 22.49 7.70 -5.59
C ASP A 87 22.27 6.85 -6.85
N ALA A 88 22.96 5.70 -6.96
CA ALA A 88 22.81 4.78 -8.09
C ALA A 88 21.81 3.64 -7.77
N PRO A 89 21.29 2.94 -8.79
CA PRO A 89 20.50 1.72 -8.57
C PRO A 89 21.25 0.65 -7.76
N ALA A 90 22.57 0.51 -7.99
CA ALA A 90 23.46 -0.38 -7.24
C ALA A 90 23.94 0.25 -5.91
N ASN A 91 23.04 0.87 -5.14
CA ASN A 91 23.36 1.35 -3.79
C ASN A 91 23.19 0.24 -2.75
N ALA A 92 23.85 0.40 -1.60
CA ALA A 92 23.79 -0.60 -0.54
C ALA A 92 22.36 -0.86 -0.04
N ASN A 93 21.53 0.17 0.07
CA ASN A 93 20.15 -0.02 0.59
C ASN A 93 19.33 -0.94 -0.32
N THR A 94 19.39 -0.74 -1.64
CA THR A 94 18.65 -1.54 -2.61
C THR A 94 19.15 -2.98 -2.63
N VAL A 95 20.46 -3.18 -2.71
CA VAL A 95 21.07 -4.52 -2.80
C VAL A 95 20.86 -5.29 -1.49
N VAL A 96 21.08 -4.64 -0.36
CA VAL A 96 20.87 -5.22 0.98
C VAL A 96 19.41 -5.61 1.20
N ALA A 97 18.45 -4.79 0.76
CA ALA A 97 17.03 -5.16 0.85
C ALA A 97 16.75 -6.43 0.06
N GLY A 98 17.19 -6.51 -1.20
CA GLY A 98 17.02 -7.73 -2.02
C GLY A 98 17.71 -8.97 -1.42
N LEU A 99 18.90 -8.81 -0.83
CA LEU A 99 19.59 -9.90 -0.14
C LEU A 99 18.81 -10.38 1.10
N ARG A 100 18.29 -9.46 1.91
CA ARG A 100 17.47 -9.80 3.09
C ARG A 100 16.23 -10.58 2.70
N ASP A 101 15.52 -10.13 1.68
CA ASP A 101 14.33 -10.79 1.18
C ASP A 101 14.66 -12.20 0.66
N ALA A 102 15.74 -12.33 -0.13
CA ALA A 102 16.20 -13.62 -0.66
C ALA A 102 16.61 -14.62 0.42
N PHE A 103 17.28 -14.16 1.48
CA PHE A 103 17.68 -15.03 2.59
C PHE A 103 16.51 -15.37 3.51
N ALA A 104 15.55 -14.47 3.69
CA ALA A 104 14.38 -14.66 4.56
C ALA A 104 13.30 -15.55 3.92
N ASP A 105 13.32 -15.76 2.62
CA ASP A 105 12.34 -16.60 1.93
C ASP A 105 12.63 -18.07 2.16
N ASP A 106 11.79 -18.77 2.91
CA ASP A 106 11.93 -20.20 3.23
C ASP A 106 11.88 -21.12 2.00
N SER A 107 11.25 -20.68 0.91
CA SER A 107 11.18 -21.41 -0.36
C SER A 107 12.47 -21.29 -1.18
N SER A 108 13.28 -20.27 -0.91
CA SER A 108 14.58 -20.08 -1.54
C SER A 108 15.63 -21.00 -0.93
N LYS A 109 16.19 -21.91 -1.73
CA LYS A 109 17.21 -22.89 -1.30
C LYS A 109 18.63 -22.36 -1.39
N ALA A 110 18.85 -21.36 -2.22
CA ALA A 110 20.15 -20.70 -2.38
C ALA A 110 19.93 -19.28 -2.90
N VAL A 111 20.95 -18.44 -2.75
CA VAL A 111 20.96 -17.07 -3.27
C VAL A 111 22.06 -16.93 -4.31
N ILE A 112 21.72 -16.38 -5.46
CA ILE A 112 22.70 -15.97 -6.49
C ILE A 112 22.77 -14.46 -6.50
N LEU A 113 23.96 -13.91 -6.33
CA LEU A 113 24.26 -12.50 -6.59
C LEU A 113 24.89 -12.37 -7.98
N SER A 114 24.13 -11.89 -8.93
CA SER A 114 24.62 -11.56 -10.29
C SER A 114 25.31 -10.21 -10.25
N ILE A 115 26.57 -10.16 -10.64
CA ILE A 115 27.42 -8.99 -10.56
C ILE A 115 27.85 -8.57 -11.97
N ASN A 116 27.50 -7.34 -12.33
CA ASN A 116 28.00 -6.63 -13.52
C ASN A 116 28.36 -5.20 -13.13
N SER A 117 29.50 -5.04 -12.43
CA SER A 117 29.87 -3.79 -11.81
C SER A 117 31.35 -3.50 -11.87
N PRO A 118 31.73 -2.28 -12.26
CA PRO A 118 33.12 -1.81 -12.15
C PRO A 118 33.53 -1.51 -10.69
N GLY A 119 32.62 -1.65 -9.74
CA GLY A 119 32.78 -1.19 -8.37
C GLY A 119 32.30 0.25 -8.17
N GLY A 120 32.88 0.94 -7.21
CA GLY A 120 32.50 2.31 -6.88
C GLY A 120 32.84 2.67 -5.43
N SER A 121 31.87 3.21 -4.70
CA SER A 121 32.05 3.65 -3.31
C SER A 121 32.50 2.51 -2.39
N PRO A 122 33.66 2.62 -1.73
CA PRO A 122 34.10 1.63 -0.75
C PRO A 122 33.14 1.46 0.42
N VAL A 123 32.48 2.55 0.85
CA VAL A 123 31.53 2.55 1.95
C VAL A 123 30.29 1.75 1.58
N GLN A 124 29.73 1.97 0.38
CA GLN A 124 28.56 1.23 -0.09
C GLN A 124 28.88 -0.26 -0.29
N SER A 125 30.04 -0.55 -0.89
CA SER A 125 30.52 -1.93 -1.06
C SER A 125 30.75 -2.62 0.29
N GLY A 126 31.28 -1.88 1.28
CA GLY A 126 31.48 -2.37 2.64
C GLY A 126 30.14 -2.75 3.31
N TYR A 127 29.12 -1.90 3.21
CA TYR A 127 27.82 -2.20 3.78
C TYR A 127 27.18 -3.46 3.16
N ILE A 128 27.32 -3.65 1.85
CA ILE A 128 26.81 -4.87 1.18
C ILE A 128 27.60 -6.09 1.65
N ASN A 129 28.92 -6.02 1.70
CA ASN A 129 29.81 -7.10 2.11
C ASN A 129 29.52 -7.53 3.55
N ASP A 130 29.46 -6.58 4.49
CA ASP A 130 29.18 -6.83 5.90
C ASP A 130 27.80 -7.49 6.10
N GLU A 131 26.79 -7.04 5.34
CA GLU A 131 25.45 -7.61 5.40
C GLU A 131 25.42 -9.04 4.86
N ILE A 132 26.16 -9.35 3.82
CA ILE A 132 26.29 -10.73 3.31
C ILE A 132 26.84 -11.64 4.40
N TYR A 133 27.93 -11.25 5.08
CA TYR A 133 28.46 -12.03 6.19
C TYR A 133 27.45 -12.20 7.32
N ARG A 134 26.72 -11.16 7.66
CA ARG A 134 25.67 -11.21 8.69
C ARG A 134 24.54 -12.18 8.30
N LEU A 135 24.08 -12.12 7.05
CA LEU A 135 23.02 -13.03 6.54
C LEU A 135 23.49 -14.47 6.50
N LYS A 136 24.69 -14.75 6.04
CA LYS A 136 25.29 -16.10 6.05
C LYS A 136 25.41 -16.67 7.47
N ALA A 137 25.73 -15.85 8.45
CA ALA A 137 25.76 -16.27 9.85
C ALA A 137 24.37 -16.56 10.41
N LEU A 138 23.35 -15.82 9.95
CA LEU A 138 21.96 -15.99 10.38
C LEU A 138 21.28 -17.20 9.69
N TYR A 139 21.66 -17.50 8.44
CA TYR A 139 21.10 -18.58 7.63
C TYR A 139 22.20 -19.56 7.15
N PRO A 140 22.86 -20.31 8.04
CA PRO A 140 24.05 -21.10 7.70
C PRO A 140 23.80 -22.22 6.67
N GLU A 141 22.55 -22.69 6.57
CA GLU A 141 22.17 -23.74 5.60
C GLU A 141 21.93 -23.19 4.19
N LYS A 142 21.74 -21.87 4.04
CA LYS A 142 21.45 -21.22 2.77
C LYS A 142 22.73 -20.72 2.10
N LYS A 143 23.18 -21.39 1.05
CA LYS A 143 24.39 -21.04 0.31
C LYS A 143 24.17 -19.81 -0.57
N MET A 144 25.20 -19.00 -0.67
CA MET A 144 25.24 -17.84 -1.54
C MET A 144 26.35 -17.95 -2.58
N TYR A 145 25.99 -17.76 -3.83
CA TYR A 145 26.90 -17.80 -4.97
C TYR A 145 27.00 -16.41 -5.63
N ALA A 146 28.20 -15.95 -5.91
CA ALA A 146 28.41 -14.77 -6.74
C ALA A 146 28.69 -15.20 -8.19
N VAL A 147 27.98 -14.60 -9.13
CA VAL A 147 28.17 -14.85 -10.57
C VAL A 147 28.57 -13.53 -11.20
N ILE A 148 29.80 -13.45 -11.70
CA ILE A 148 30.29 -12.29 -12.45
C ILE A 148 29.89 -12.47 -13.91
N ALA A 149 28.97 -11.59 -14.37
CA ALA A 149 28.40 -11.69 -15.72
C ALA A 149 29.37 -11.16 -16.78
N ASP A 150 29.63 -9.85 -16.78
CA ASP A 150 30.54 -9.19 -17.72
C ASP A 150 31.71 -8.54 -16.99
N LEU A 151 31.41 -7.85 -15.87
CA LEU A 151 32.41 -7.09 -15.13
C LEU A 151 32.20 -7.26 -13.61
N GLY A 152 33.27 -7.61 -12.90
CA GLY A 152 33.29 -7.70 -11.43
C GLY A 152 34.59 -7.14 -10.89
N ALA A 153 34.75 -5.82 -10.89
CA ALA A 153 35.99 -5.17 -10.49
C ALA A 153 35.86 -4.35 -9.22
N SER A 154 36.99 -4.10 -8.53
CA SER A 154 37.09 -3.21 -7.37
C SER A 154 36.01 -3.56 -6.30
N GLY A 155 35.11 -2.61 -5.94
CA GLY A 155 34.02 -2.82 -5.00
C GLY A 155 33.06 -3.95 -5.40
N GLY A 156 32.87 -4.22 -6.71
CA GLY A 156 32.08 -5.35 -7.18
C GLY A 156 32.73 -6.69 -6.82
N TYR A 157 34.04 -6.82 -7.00
CA TYR A 157 34.78 -8.02 -6.59
C TYR A 157 34.84 -8.15 -5.06
N TYR A 158 34.99 -7.03 -4.36
CA TYR A 158 34.95 -7.03 -2.89
C TYR A 158 33.63 -7.56 -2.35
N VAL A 159 32.52 -7.20 -2.95
CA VAL A 159 31.20 -7.76 -2.61
C VAL A 159 31.13 -9.25 -2.98
N ALA A 160 31.63 -9.64 -4.16
CA ALA A 160 31.67 -11.04 -4.58
C ALA A 160 32.44 -11.94 -3.61
N SER A 161 33.54 -11.42 -3.01
CA SER A 161 34.39 -12.19 -2.08
C SER A 161 33.69 -12.61 -0.78
N ALA A 162 32.52 -12.03 -0.45
CA ALA A 162 31.72 -12.43 0.69
C ALA A 162 30.83 -13.67 0.42
N ALA A 163 30.66 -14.07 -0.84
CA ALA A 163 29.93 -15.27 -1.22
C ALA A 163 30.65 -16.57 -0.78
N ASP A 164 29.94 -17.70 -0.82
CA ASP A 164 30.56 -19.01 -0.55
C ASP A 164 31.42 -19.46 -1.73
N GLU A 165 30.99 -19.18 -2.94
CA GLU A 165 31.72 -19.47 -4.18
C GLU A 165 31.49 -18.36 -5.20
N ILE A 166 32.52 -18.14 -6.02
CA ILE A 166 32.49 -17.15 -7.11
C ILE A 166 32.60 -17.86 -8.45
N TYR A 167 31.65 -17.58 -9.32
CA TYR A 167 31.66 -18.05 -10.70
C TYR A 167 31.90 -16.88 -11.62
N ALA A 168 32.87 -17.01 -12.51
CA ALA A 168 33.15 -16.04 -13.55
C ALA A 168 33.43 -16.79 -14.84
N ASP A 169 33.05 -16.22 -15.98
CA ASP A 169 33.50 -16.68 -17.29
C ASP A 169 34.92 -16.17 -17.54
N LYS A 170 35.41 -16.32 -18.75
CA LYS A 170 36.82 -16.03 -19.15
C LYS A 170 37.22 -14.59 -18.99
#